data_c828d30bdef09662e501b53792e6be89
#
_entry.id   c828d30bdef09662e501b53792e6be89
#
_cell.length_a   1.000
_cell.length_b   1.000
_cell.length_c   1.000
_cell.angle_alpha   90.00
_cell.angle_beta   90.00
_cell.angle_gamma   90.00
#
_symmetry.space_group_name_H-M   'P 1'
#
loop_
_entity.id
_entity.type
_entity.pdbx_description
1 polymer ?
#
loop_
_entity_poly.entity_id
_entity_poly.type
_entity_poly.pdbx_seq_one_letter_code
_entity_poly.pdbx_strand_id
1 'polypeptide(L)'
;TQGGRVIFDKAPAAGTIITLYRSLEEAFRYEDNILVEEYVKGREFSVAVLDGEALPVIEIEPLEGFYDYKNKYNGATKETCPANLPADVAQKMQRWAVKACQAVGIETCGRVDMLLNEDEDIFCLEINTLPGMTETSLIPQEAAAVGMSYDQLTQKIVEISMNKYNK
;
A
#
# COMPACT_ATOMS: atom_id res chain seq x y z
N THR A 1 -16.70 1.59 3.34
CA THR A 1 -16.63 0.33 2.59
C THR A 1 -16.68 0.59 1.10
N GLN A 2 -15.53 0.77 0.44
CA GLN A 2 -15.46 0.55 -1.00
C GLN A 2 -14.95 -0.87 -1.20
N GLY A 3 -15.69 -1.68 -1.96
CA GLY A 3 -15.29 -3.00 -2.38
C GLY A 3 -15.46 -4.13 -1.37
N GLY A 4 -16.47 -4.10 -0.49
CA GLY A 4 -16.85 -5.28 0.30
C GLY A 4 -15.79 -5.83 1.27
N ARG A 5 -14.76 -5.05 1.64
CA ARG A 5 -13.74 -5.46 2.60
C ARG A 5 -14.23 -5.25 4.03
N VAL A 6 -14.22 -6.31 4.83
CA VAL A 6 -14.53 -6.27 6.26
C VAL A 6 -13.30 -6.71 7.04
N ILE A 7 -12.83 -5.84 7.95
CA ILE A 7 -11.63 -6.07 8.75
C ILE A 7 -12.05 -6.32 10.22
N PHE A 8 -11.49 -7.33 10.86
CA PHE A 8 -11.78 -7.70 12.25
C PHE A 8 -10.56 -7.62 13.15
N ASP A 9 -10.76 -7.05 14.34
CA ASP A 9 -9.78 -7.07 15.42
C ASP A 9 -10.09 -8.24 16.37
N LYS A 10 -9.27 -9.27 16.33
CA LYS A 10 -9.25 -10.49 17.21
C LYS A 10 -10.56 -11.30 17.33
N ALA A 11 -10.39 -12.57 17.73
CA ALA A 11 -11.51 -13.50 18.00
C ALA A 11 -12.55 -12.87 18.92
N PRO A 12 -13.83 -12.87 18.53
CA PRO A 12 -14.84 -11.98 19.07
C PRO A 12 -15.21 -12.32 20.52
N ALA A 13 -15.16 -11.32 21.40
CA ALA A 13 -16.02 -11.30 22.58
C ALA A 13 -17.50 -11.26 22.11
N ALA A 14 -18.42 -11.75 22.91
CA ALA A 14 -19.83 -11.96 22.53
C ALA A 14 -20.54 -10.75 21.88
N GLY A 15 -20.10 -9.51 22.18
CA GLY A 15 -20.61 -8.28 21.54
C GLY A 15 -20.12 -8.04 20.11
N THR A 16 -18.99 -8.62 19.74
CA THR A 16 -18.35 -8.44 18.42
C THR A 16 -19.08 -9.22 17.32
N ILE A 17 -19.75 -10.34 17.66
CA ILE A 17 -20.51 -11.14 16.69
C ILE A 17 -21.66 -10.32 16.09
N ILE A 18 -22.34 -9.48 16.88
CA ILE A 18 -23.44 -8.63 16.39
C ILE A 18 -22.89 -7.54 15.45
N THR A 19 -21.74 -6.98 15.75
CA THR A 19 -21.08 -5.98 14.90
C THR A 19 -20.63 -6.61 13.59
N LEU A 20 -20.04 -7.80 13.63
CA LEU A 20 -19.68 -8.58 12.45
C LEU A 20 -20.88 -8.84 11.55
N TYR A 21 -21.96 -9.35 12.11
CA TYR A 21 -23.18 -9.65 11.35
C TYR A 21 -23.73 -8.41 10.64
N ARG A 22 -23.84 -7.28 11.34
CA ARG A 22 -24.27 -6.00 10.75
C ARG A 22 -23.33 -5.49 9.65
N SER A 23 -22.03 -5.64 9.84
CA SER A 23 -21.04 -5.25 8.83
C SER A 23 -21.13 -6.11 7.58
N LEU A 24 -21.37 -7.42 7.74
CA LEU A 24 -21.61 -8.34 6.60
C LEU A 24 -22.92 -7.99 5.88
N GLU A 25 -24.01 -7.77 6.61
CA GLU A 25 -25.29 -7.36 6.00
C GLU A 25 -25.15 -6.04 5.20
N GLU A 26 -24.40 -5.06 5.75
CA GLU A 26 -24.15 -3.80 5.05
C GLU A 26 -23.27 -4.00 3.82
N ALA A 27 -22.22 -4.83 3.90
CA ALA A 27 -21.32 -5.10 2.79
C ALA A 27 -22.05 -5.82 1.63
N PHE A 28 -22.93 -6.79 1.94
CA PHE A 28 -23.75 -7.51 0.95
C PHE A 28 -24.78 -6.64 0.23
N ARG A 29 -25.02 -5.40 0.67
CA ARG A 29 -25.84 -4.44 -0.09
C ARG A 29 -25.12 -3.87 -1.30
N TYR A 30 -23.80 -3.97 -1.34
CA TYR A 30 -22.97 -3.37 -2.39
C TYR A 30 -22.35 -4.41 -3.32
N GLU A 31 -22.03 -5.60 -2.79
CA GLU A 31 -21.32 -6.64 -3.53
C GLU A 31 -21.79 -8.04 -3.11
N ASP A 32 -21.92 -8.95 -4.07
CA ASP A 32 -22.31 -10.35 -3.82
C ASP A 32 -21.14 -11.18 -3.23
N ASN A 33 -19.90 -10.74 -3.45
CA ASN A 33 -18.71 -11.38 -2.92
C ASN A 33 -18.00 -10.43 -1.95
N ILE A 34 -17.75 -10.90 -0.72
CA ILE A 34 -17.11 -10.10 0.34
C ILE A 34 -15.78 -10.74 0.70
N LEU A 35 -14.71 -9.93 0.73
CA LEU A 35 -13.44 -10.33 1.29
C LEU A 35 -13.44 -10.11 2.80
N VAL A 36 -13.14 -11.17 3.54
CA VAL A 36 -12.99 -11.15 5.00
C VAL A 36 -11.55 -11.51 5.33
N GLU A 37 -10.84 -10.63 6.01
CA GLU A 37 -9.42 -10.79 6.33
C GLU A 37 -9.20 -10.67 7.83
N GLU A 38 -8.13 -11.28 8.33
CA GLU A 38 -7.66 -11.06 9.69
C GLU A 38 -7.20 -9.60 9.84
N TYR A 39 -7.60 -8.97 10.94
CA TYR A 39 -7.09 -7.64 11.28
C TYR A 39 -5.67 -7.74 11.83
N VAL A 40 -4.71 -7.16 11.13
CA VAL A 40 -3.33 -7.03 11.58
C VAL A 40 -3.11 -5.61 12.09
N LYS A 41 -2.84 -5.49 13.40
CA LYS A 41 -2.44 -4.21 13.98
C LYS A 41 -0.96 -3.95 13.68
N GLY A 42 -0.66 -2.80 13.07
CA GLY A 42 0.71 -2.48 12.69
C GLY A 42 0.85 -1.07 12.15
N ARG A 43 2.07 -0.73 11.78
CA ARG A 43 2.42 0.49 11.04
C ARG A 43 2.22 0.25 9.56
N GLU A 44 1.71 1.26 8.85
CA GLU A 44 1.48 1.18 7.40
C GLU A 44 2.65 1.76 6.61
N PHE A 45 3.03 1.03 5.56
CA PHE A 45 4.12 1.38 4.66
C PHE A 45 3.72 1.17 3.22
N SER A 46 4.40 1.89 2.34
CA SER A 46 4.32 1.66 0.91
C SER A 46 5.72 1.56 0.30
N VAL A 47 5.85 0.78 -0.76
CA VAL A 47 7.09 0.64 -1.52
C VAL A 47 6.77 0.64 -3.00
N ALA A 48 7.24 1.65 -3.70
CA ALA A 48 7.19 1.68 -5.15
C ALA A 48 8.28 0.79 -5.75
N VAL A 49 7.93 0.12 -6.83
CA VAL A 49 8.86 -0.64 -7.67
C VAL A 49 8.84 -0.03 -9.06
N LEU A 50 9.99 0.42 -9.52
CA LEU A 50 10.18 1.07 -10.82
C LEU A 50 11.25 0.32 -11.59
N ASP A 51 10.91 -0.21 -12.77
CA ASP A 51 11.84 -1.00 -13.60
C ASP A 51 12.45 -2.21 -12.86
N GLY A 52 11.66 -2.85 -12.01
CA GLY A 52 12.12 -3.98 -11.19
C GLY A 52 12.95 -3.62 -9.97
N GLU A 53 13.21 -2.34 -9.70
CA GLU A 53 13.95 -1.86 -8.55
C GLU A 53 13.01 -1.16 -7.55
N ALA A 54 13.18 -1.46 -6.25
CA ALA A 54 12.40 -0.83 -5.20
C ALA A 54 12.95 0.56 -4.84
N LEU A 55 12.07 1.53 -4.73
CA LEU A 55 12.37 2.85 -4.15
C LEU A 55 12.44 2.78 -2.60
N PRO A 56 12.86 3.84 -1.91
CA PRO A 56 12.85 3.88 -0.46
C PRO A 56 11.45 3.66 0.11
N VAL A 57 11.37 2.93 1.21
CA VAL A 57 10.10 2.72 1.93
C VAL A 57 9.54 4.04 2.42
N ILE A 58 8.26 4.30 2.22
CA ILE A 58 7.53 5.42 2.80
C ILE A 58 6.59 4.93 3.89
N GLU A 59 6.57 5.60 5.03
CA GLU A 59 5.64 5.34 6.13
C GLU A 59 4.42 6.23 6.02
N ILE A 60 3.24 5.68 6.31
CA ILE A 60 1.96 6.37 6.27
C ILE A 60 1.36 6.34 7.68
N GLU A 61 1.41 7.47 8.37
CA GLU A 61 0.86 7.64 9.72
C GLU A 61 -0.50 8.37 9.65
N PRO A 62 -1.64 7.73 9.97
CA PRO A 62 -2.91 8.44 10.09
C PRO A 62 -2.84 9.41 11.27
N LEU A 63 -3.21 10.69 11.05
CA LEU A 63 -3.19 11.73 12.09
C LEU A 63 -4.33 11.57 13.11
N GLU A 64 -5.45 10.97 12.71
CA GLU A 64 -6.59 10.65 13.60
C GLU A 64 -7.29 9.37 13.14
N GLY A 65 -7.39 8.38 14.05
CA GLY A 65 -8.20 7.18 13.84
C GLY A 65 -7.64 6.18 12.82
N PHE A 66 -8.53 5.46 12.17
CA PHE A 66 -8.20 4.46 11.15
C PHE A 66 -7.85 5.13 9.82
N TYR A 67 -6.87 4.56 9.10
CA TYR A 67 -6.61 4.91 7.70
C TYR A 67 -7.80 4.46 6.84
N ASP A 68 -8.77 5.36 6.69
CA ASP A 68 -9.93 5.16 5.86
C ASP A 68 -9.84 6.00 4.56
N TYR A 69 -10.79 5.76 3.65
CA TYR A 69 -10.86 6.48 2.37
C TYR A 69 -10.98 8.00 2.51
N LYS A 70 -11.57 8.50 3.60
CA LYS A 70 -11.71 9.94 3.85
C LYS A 70 -10.37 10.57 4.23
N ASN A 71 -9.56 9.86 5.01
CA ASN A 71 -8.26 10.34 5.47
C ASN A 71 -7.23 10.34 4.33
N LYS A 72 -7.36 9.43 3.36
CA LYS A 72 -6.46 9.31 2.21
C LYS A 72 -6.40 10.56 1.31
N TYR A 73 -7.47 11.37 1.25
CA TYR A 73 -7.57 12.53 0.35
C TYR A 73 -7.67 13.88 1.07
N ASN A 74 -7.81 13.92 2.40
CA ASN A 74 -8.02 15.16 3.15
C ASN A 74 -6.75 15.68 3.86
N GLY A 75 -5.56 15.16 3.55
CA GLY A 75 -4.33 15.56 4.23
C GLY A 75 -4.27 15.16 5.70
N ALA A 76 -5.05 14.15 6.10
CA ALA A 76 -5.11 13.64 7.47
C ALA A 76 -4.08 12.52 7.73
N THR A 77 -3.09 12.37 6.84
CA THR A 77 -1.96 11.44 7.00
C THR A 77 -0.65 12.19 7.00
N LYS A 78 0.27 11.75 7.83
CA LYS A 78 1.67 12.16 7.77
C LYS A 78 2.45 11.10 7.03
N GLU A 79 3.17 11.49 6.00
CA GLU A 79 3.98 10.62 5.17
C GLU A 79 5.46 10.92 5.41
N THR A 80 6.25 9.88 5.67
CA THR A 80 7.68 10.01 5.96
C THR A 80 8.50 9.12 5.04
N CYS A 81 9.29 9.73 4.15
CA CYS A 81 10.18 9.03 3.22
C CYS A 81 11.61 9.58 3.26
N PRO A 82 12.66 8.76 3.44
CA PRO A 82 12.61 7.34 3.82
C PRO A 82 11.96 7.12 5.19
N ALA A 83 11.27 6.00 5.35
CA ALA A 83 10.64 5.61 6.60
C ALA A 83 11.67 5.42 7.72
N ASN A 84 11.31 5.75 8.95
CA ASN A 84 12.15 5.50 10.12
C ASN A 84 12.07 4.03 10.52
N LEU A 85 12.88 3.19 9.87
CA LEU A 85 12.98 1.74 10.06
C LEU A 85 14.43 1.28 10.21
N PRO A 86 14.69 0.16 10.92
CA PRO A 86 15.95 -0.55 10.82
C PRO A 86 16.28 -0.90 9.35
N ALA A 87 17.54 -0.79 8.96
CA ALA A 87 17.95 -0.95 7.56
C ALA A 87 17.62 -2.34 6.99
N ASP A 88 17.73 -3.38 7.80
CA ASP A 88 17.39 -4.76 7.43
C ASP A 88 15.88 -4.97 7.20
N VAL A 89 15.04 -4.33 8.01
CA VAL A 89 13.57 -4.34 7.85
C VAL A 89 13.18 -3.60 6.57
N ALA A 90 13.73 -2.40 6.34
CA ALA A 90 13.48 -1.65 5.12
C ALA A 90 13.90 -2.44 3.86
N GLN A 91 15.09 -3.04 3.88
CA GLN A 91 15.56 -3.89 2.79
C GLN A 91 14.68 -5.15 2.59
N LYS A 92 14.16 -5.74 3.69
CA LYS A 92 13.25 -6.88 3.60
C LYS A 92 11.94 -6.46 2.91
N MET A 93 11.35 -5.31 3.26
CA MET A 93 10.17 -4.75 2.60
C MET A 93 10.41 -4.50 1.12
N GLN A 94 11.53 -3.86 0.76
CA GLN A 94 11.90 -3.59 -0.62
C GLN A 94 12.02 -4.89 -1.45
N ARG A 95 12.71 -5.90 -0.92
CA ARG A 95 12.80 -7.21 -1.59
C ARG A 95 11.44 -7.88 -1.77
N TRP A 96 10.55 -7.74 -0.80
CA TRP A 96 9.20 -8.32 -0.88
C TRP A 96 8.35 -7.56 -1.90
N ALA A 97 8.45 -6.23 -1.96
CA ALA A 97 7.77 -5.42 -2.95
C ALA A 97 8.16 -5.83 -4.38
N VAL A 98 9.46 -5.99 -4.65
CA VAL A 98 9.95 -6.48 -5.96
C VAL A 98 9.38 -7.85 -6.28
N LYS A 99 9.42 -8.79 -5.34
CA LYS A 99 8.87 -10.15 -5.54
C LYS A 99 7.36 -10.12 -5.78
N ALA A 100 6.62 -9.29 -5.05
CA ALA A 100 5.19 -9.14 -5.21
C ALA A 100 4.84 -8.60 -6.61
N CYS A 101 5.53 -7.55 -7.08
CA CYS A 101 5.37 -7.01 -8.42
C CYS A 101 5.71 -8.06 -9.50
N GLN A 102 6.80 -8.80 -9.34
CA GLN A 102 7.17 -9.88 -10.26
C GLN A 102 6.11 -10.99 -10.32
N ALA A 103 5.55 -11.37 -9.17
CA ALA A 103 4.54 -12.44 -9.09
C ALA A 103 3.26 -12.11 -9.86
N VAL A 104 2.92 -10.82 -10.00
CA VAL A 104 1.74 -10.36 -10.77
C VAL A 104 2.11 -9.79 -12.14
N GLY A 105 3.38 -9.90 -12.55
CA GLY A 105 3.83 -9.50 -13.87
C GLY A 105 3.92 -7.99 -14.11
N ILE A 106 4.17 -7.19 -13.06
CA ILE A 106 4.43 -5.76 -13.21
C ILE A 106 5.85 -5.56 -13.73
N GLU A 107 5.97 -4.93 -14.88
CA GLU A 107 7.26 -4.70 -15.56
C GLU A 107 7.71 -3.23 -15.48
N THR A 108 6.78 -2.28 -15.36
CA THR A 108 7.11 -0.84 -15.46
C THR A 108 7.16 -0.17 -14.10
N CYS A 109 6.01 0.00 -13.49
CA CYS A 109 5.84 0.67 -12.21
C CYS A 109 4.66 0.06 -11.45
N GLY A 110 4.84 -0.14 -10.17
CA GLY A 110 3.80 -0.57 -9.25
C GLY A 110 4.08 -0.10 -7.84
N ARG A 111 3.05 -0.15 -7.00
CA ARG A 111 3.17 0.20 -5.58
C ARG A 111 2.61 -0.92 -4.73
N VAL A 112 3.38 -1.33 -3.73
CA VAL A 112 3.00 -2.40 -2.80
C VAL A 112 2.77 -1.80 -1.44
N ASP A 113 1.55 -1.92 -0.94
CA ASP A 113 1.15 -1.43 0.38
C ASP A 113 1.30 -2.57 1.40
N MET A 114 1.92 -2.28 2.54
CA MET A 114 2.36 -3.26 3.53
C MET A 114 2.03 -2.81 4.96
N LEU A 115 1.86 -3.79 5.85
CA LEU A 115 1.84 -3.60 7.30
C LEU A 115 3.07 -4.23 7.94
N LEU A 116 3.55 -3.60 9.00
CA LEU A 116 4.56 -4.15 9.92
C LEU A 116 3.94 -4.24 11.31
N ASN A 117 3.79 -5.44 11.84
CA ASN A 117 3.26 -5.64 13.18
C ASN A 117 4.34 -5.41 14.27
N GLU A 118 3.96 -5.57 15.54
CA GLU A 118 4.86 -5.42 16.70
C GLU A 118 5.92 -6.53 16.78
N ASP A 119 5.70 -7.67 16.12
CA ASP A 119 6.62 -8.81 16.04
C ASP A 119 7.58 -8.72 14.84
N GLU A 120 7.59 -7.58 14.14
CA GLU A 120 8.37 -7.32 12.91
C GLU A 120 7.98 -8.23 11.73
N ASP A 121 6.77 -8.80 11.75
CA ASP A 121 6.22 -9.50 10.60
C ASP A 121 5.67 -8.50 9.58
N ILE A 122 5.99 -8.73 8.31
CA ILE A 122 5.56 -7.90 7.18
C ILE A 122 4.38 -8.60 6.49
N PHE A 123 3.31 -7.85 6.26
CA PHE A 123 2.13 -8.30 5.54
C PHE A 123 1.94 -7.44 4.29
N CYS A 124 1.83 -8.08 3.13
CA CYS A 124 1.45 -7.41 1.89
C CYS A 124 -0.06 -7.26 1.87
N LEU A 125 -0.56 -6.04 1.78
CA LEU A 125 -1.99 -5.75 1.75
C LEU A 125 -2.53 -5.79 0.33
N GLU A 126 -1.89 -5.03 -0.55
CA GLU A 126 -2.31 -4.91 -1.95
C GLU A 126 -1.16 -4.48 -2.85
N ILE A 127 -1.34 -4.71 -4.15
CA ILE A 127 -0.44 -4.25 -5.20
C ILE A 127 -1.22 -3.35 -6.14
N ASN A 128 -0.82 -2.08 -6.20
CA ASN A 128 -1.43 -1.08 -7.07
C ASN A 128 -0.68 -1.04 -8.41
N THR A 129 -1.34 -1.49 -9.45
CA THR A 129 -0.78 -1.52 -10.83
C THR A 129 -0.94 -0.20 -11.57
N LEU A 130 -1.84 0.66 -11.11
CA LEU A 130 -2.05 2.03 -11.61
C LEU A 130 -2.16 2.99 -10.41
N PRO A 131 -1.05 3.21 -9.70
CA PRO A 131 -1.04 4.06 -8.51
C PRO A 131 -1.25 5.53 -8.85
N GLY A 132 -1.65 6.32 -7.84
CA GLY A 132 -1.75 7.78 -7.97
C GLY A 132 -0.41 8.40 -8.33
N MET A 133 -0.45 9.38 -9.25
CA MET A 133 0.73 10.05 -9.81
C MET A 133 0.60 11.57 -9.78
N THR A 134 -0.03 12.14 -8.74
CA THR A 134 0.08 13.57 -8.47
C THR A 134 1.41 13.86 -7.76
N GLU A 135 1.87 15.10 -7.77
CA GLU A 135 3.13 15.49 -7.09
C GLU A 135 3.17 15.10 -5.61
N THR A 136 2.00 15.02 -4.97
CA THR A 136 1.84 14.63 -3.56
C THR A 136 1.55 13.15 -3.36
N SER A 137 1.53 12.35 -4.42
CA SER A 137 1.34 10.90 -4.32
C SER A 137 2.61 10.21 -3.79
N LEU A 138 2.46 8.99 -3.24
CA LEU A 138 3.54 8.27 -2.57
C LEU A 138 4.73 7.98 -3.50
N ILE A 139 4.51 7.51 -4.73
CA ILE A 139 5.60 7.19 -5.67
C ILE A 139 6.47 8.41 -6.00
N PRO A 140 5.92 9.59 -6.35
CA PRO A 140 6.72 10.81 -6.51
C PRO A 140 7.53 11.19 -5.27
N GLN A 141 6.99 11.00 -4.07
CA GLN A 141 7.72 11.26 -2.82
C GLN A 141 8.87 10.27 -2.61
N GLU A 142 8.65 8.98 -2.88
CA GLU A 142 9.69 7.95 -2.83
C GLU A 142 10.80 8.22 -3.86
N ALA A 143 10.44 8.65 -5.09
CA ALA A 143 11.38 9.04 -6.13
C ALA A 143 12.18 10.28 -5.73
N ALA A 144 11.54 11.29 -5.15
CA ALA A 144 12.21 12.49 -4.65
C ALA A 144 13.24 12.17 -3.55
N ALA A 145 12.97 11.17 -2.71
CA ALA A 145 13.91 10.72 -1.66
C ALA A 145 15.23 10.17 -2.22
N VAL A 146 15.27 9.74 -3.48
CA VAL A 146 16.50 9.33 -4.19
C VAL A 146 16.99 10.39 -5.18
N GLY A 147 16.46 11.63 -5.11
CA GLY A 147 16.89 12.75 -5.95
C GLY A 147 16.29 12.74 -7.36
N MET A 148 15.26 11.92 -7.62
CA MET A 148 14.54 11.88 -8.91
C MET A 148 13.37 12.87 -8.86
N SER A 149 13.38 13.89 -9.74
CA SER A 149 12.27 14.84 -9.84
C SER A 149 11.03 14.18 -10.42
N TYR A 150 9.87 14.84 -10.25
CA TYR A 150 8.60 14.38 -10.82
C TYR A 150 8.67 14.20 -12.34
N ASP A 151 9.30 15.15 -13.05
CA ASP A 151 9.47 15.07 -14.50
C ASP A 151 10.36 13.90 -14.90
N GLN A 152 11.48 13.67 -14.17
CA GLN A 152 12.37 12.53 -14.41
C GLN A 152 11.67 11.19 -14.15
N LEU A 153 10.86 11.10 -13.09
CA LEU A 153 10.07 9.91 -12.80
C LEU A 153 9.08 9.62 -13.94
N THR A 154 8.32 10.64 -14.36
CA THR A 154 7.31 10.49 -15.43
C THR A 154 7.96 10.11 -16.75
N GLN A 155 9.06 10.76 -17.12
CA GLN A 155 9.85 10.42 -18.29
C GLN A 155 10.34 8.96 -18.22
N LYS A 156 10.91 8.54 -17.10
CA LYS A 156 11.41 7.17 -16.91
C LYS A 156 10.29 6.13 -17.06
N ILE A 157 9.11 6.38 -16.47
CA ILE A 157 7.95 5.48 -16.63
C ILE A 157 7.56 5.34 -18.10
N VAL A 158 7.52 6.44 -18.87
CA VAL A 158 7.22 6.42 -20.29
C VAL A 158 8.26 5.63 -21.07
N GLU A 159 9.55 5.90 -20.84
CA GLU A 159 10.66 5.20 -21.49
C GLU A 159 10.62 3.68 -21.28
N ILE A 160 10.42 3.23 -20.02
CA ILE A 160 10.30 1.80 -19.70
C ILE A 160 9.07 1.19 -20.38
N SER A 161 7.94 1.91 -20.36
CA SER A 161 6.71 1.44 -21.00
C SER A 161 6.87 1.29 -22.51
N MET A 162 7.57 2.22 -23.16
CA MET A 162 7.87 2.14 -24.61
C MET A 162 8.76 0.96 -24.96
N ASN A 163 9.73 0.63 -24.10
CA ASN A 163 10.62 -0.52 -24.33
C ASN A 163 9.85 -1.85 -24.38
N LYS A 164 8.71 -1.94 -23.70
CA LYS A 164 7.85 -3.13 -23.73
C LYS A 164 7.28 -3.42 -25.12
N TYR A 165 7.05 -2.39 -25.93
CA TYR A 165 6.49 -2.52 -27.28
C TYR A 165 7.55 -2.66 -28.38
N ASN A 166 8.84 -2.56 -28.03
CA ASN A 166 9.96 -2.68 -28.97
C ASN A 166 10.63 -4.08 -28.93
N LYS A 167 9.99 -5.05 -28.26
CA LYS A 167 10.45 -6.45 -28.18
C LYS A 167 9.86 -7.30 -29.30
#